data_dfdc69312313f93276efae8bcfe56cac
#
_entry.id   dfdc69312313f93276efae8bcfe56cac
#
_cell.length_a   1.000
_cell.length_b   1.000
_cell.length_c   1.000
_cell.angle_alpha   90.00
_cell.angle_beta   90.00
_cell.angle_gamma   90.00
#
_symmetry.space_group_name_H-M   'P 1'
#
loop_
_entity.id
_entity.type
_entity.pdbx_description
1 polymer ?
#
loop_
_entity_poly.entity_id
_entity_poly.type
_entity_poly.pdbx_seq_one_letter_code
_entity_poly.pdbx_strand_id
1 'polypeptide(L)'
;MTASTVQHNLSQAEVGAQTRERLLDAAERLFAENGFAATSVRDITAAASSNIAAVNYHFGGKHNLYHEVFRRRMAAMRDQRIASIRQVQGGANSLEGVLYAFATAFLQPLVDRSSGRLLIELISREMLDPQLPRELFLAEVVGPVQEALAEAIIKVTPGLDAGPAKLCVVSIVGQLLQVAHRLRRGELAPAWGAELPPLPDMVGQIVRFSAAGVRACARKTR
;
A
#
# COMPACT_ATOMS: atom_id res chain seq x y z
N MET A 1 28.25 -32.12 -32.72
CA MET A 1 28.25 -32.01 -31.24
C MET A 1 26.99 -31.25 -30.85
N THR A 2 25.98 -31.98 -30.48
CA THR A 2 24.61 -31.51 -30.20
C THR A 2 24.55 -30.86 -28.83
N ALA A 3 24.17 -29.59 -28.80
CA ALA A 3 23.87 -28.88 -27.54
C ALA A 3 22.66 -29.55 -26.84
N SER A 4 22.90 -30.19 -25.73
CA SER A 4 21.87 -30.78 -24.87
C SER A 4 21.02 -29.66 -24.29
N THR A 5 19.79 -29.54 -24.74
CA THR A 5 18.75 -28.71 -24.15
C THR A 5 18.42 -29.30 -22.78
N VAL A 6 18.93 -28.69 -21.73
CA VAL A 6 18.52 -28.96 -20.34
C VAL A 6 17.12 -28.41 -20.19
N GLN A 7 16.10 -29.21 -20.52
CA GLN A 7 14.74 -28.94 -20.08
C GLN A 7 14.72 -29.15 -18.58
N HIS A 8 14.64 -28.02 -17.84
CA HIS A 8 14.41 -27.99 -16.43
C HIS A 8 12.96 -28.51 -16.21
N ASN A 9 12.81 -29.78 -15.88
CA ASN A 9 11.52 -30.36 -15.51
C ASN A 9 11.15 -29.79 -14.14
N LEU A 10 10.34 -28.71 -14.13
CA LEU A 10 9.76 -28.16 -12.92
C LEU A 10 8.97 -29.27 -12.20
N SER A 11 9.13 -29.36 -10.88
CA SER A 11 8.32 -30.27 -10.07
C SER A 11 6.83 -29.89 -10.16
N GLN A 12 5.92 -30.83 -9.89
CA GLN A 12 4.48 -30.53 -9.89
C GLN A 12 4.13 -29.38 -8.93
N ALA A 13 4.86 -29.27 -7.83
CA ALA A 13 4.70 -28.16 -6.88
C ALA A 13 5.09 -26.80 -7.46
N GLU A 14 6.19 -26.75 -8.24
CA GLU A 14 6.65 -25.53 -8.92
C GLU A 14 5.68 -25.10 -10.03
N VAL A 15 5.16 -26.05 -10.81
CA VAL A 15 4.14 -25.79 -11.83
C VAL A 15 2.85 -25.27 -11.19
N GLY A 16 2.45 -25.84 -10.06
CA GLY A 16 1.29 -25.37 -9.28
C GLY A 16 1.49 -23.96 -8.75
N ALA A 17 2.67 -23.65 -8.19
CA ALA A 17 3.01 -22.30 -7.70
C ALA A 17 3.01 -21.26 -8.82
N GLN A 18 3.60 -21.58 -9.97
CA GLN A 18 3.58 -20.68 -11.14
C GLN A 18 2.15 -20.44 -11.65
N THR A 19 1.30 -21.46 -11.66
CA THR A 19 -0.10 -21.30 -12.07
C THR A 19 -0.86 -20.40 -11.11
N ARG A 20 -0.63 -20.58 -9.80
CA ARG A 20 -1.23 -19.70 -8.76
C ARG A 20 -0.83 -18.22 -8.96
N GLU A 21 0.45 -17.94 -9.20
CA GLU A 21 0.94 -16.57 -9.44
C GLU A 21 0.34 -15.96 -10.72
N ARG A 22 0.29 -16.70 -11.83
CA ARG A 22 -0.34 -16.22 -13.07
C ARG A 22 -1.82 -15.88 -12.88
N LEU A 23 -2.55 -16.69 -12.11
CA LEU A 23 -3.95 -16.42 -11.77
C LEU A 23 -4.09 -15.16 -10.93
N LEU A 24 -3.21 -14.94 -9.94
CA LEU A 24 -3.20 -13.73 -9.12
C LEU A 24 -2.91 -12.47 -9.95
N ASP A 25 -1.91 -12.52 -10.85
CA ASP A 25 -1.54 -11.39 -11.69
C ASP A 25 -2.64 -11.04 -12.71
N ALA A 26 -3.27 -12.05 -13.30
CA ALA A 26 -4.39 -11.84 -14.21
C ALA A 26 -5.62 -11.28 -13.48
N ALA A 27 -5.94 -11.85 -12.31
CA ALA A 27 -7.06 -11.42 -11.48
C ALA A 27 -6.87 -9.97 -11.00
N GLU A 28 -5.66 -9.61 -10.54
CA GLU A 28 -5.35 -8.26 -10.11
C GLU A 28 -5.63 -7.22 -11.19
N ARG A 29 -5.15 -7.46 -12.42
CA ARG A 29 -5.39 -6.56 -13.54
C ARG A 29 -6.88 -6.42 -13.83
N LEU A 30 -7.58 -7.55 -13.97
CA LEU A 30 -8.98 -7.56 -14.35
C LEU A 30 -9.89 -6.96 -13.26
N PHE A 31 -9.60 -7.22 -11.99
CA PHE A 31 -10.33 -6.59 -10.88
C PHE A 31 -10.07 -5.09 -10.79
N ALA A 32 -8.85 -4.64 -11.03
CA ALA A 32 -8.55 -3.22 -11.07
C ALA A 32 -9.24 -2.52 -12.26
N GLU A 33 -9.25 -3.13 -13.44
CA GLU A 33 -9.84 -2.56 -14.65
C GLU A 33 -11.36 -2.58 -14.65
N ASN A 34 -11.97 -3.72 -14.30
CA ASN A 34 -13.40 -3.96 -14.48
C ASN A 34 -14.21 -3.98 -13.17
N GLY A 35 -13.54 -4.13 -12.02
CA GLY A 35 -14.16 -4.36 -10.72
C GLY A 35 -14.54 -5.83 -10.48
N PHE A 36 -14.95 -6.13 -9.24
CA PHE A 36 -15.29 -7.49 -8.84
C PHE A 36 -16.46 -8.05 -9.63
N ALA A 37 -17.59 -7.31 -9.71
CA ALA A 37 -18.83 -7.80 -10.32
C ALA A 37 -18.67 -8.16 -11.80
N ALA A 38 -18.03 -7.29 -12.60
CA ALA A 38 -17.89 -7.45 -14.04
C ALA A 38 -16.77 -8.41 -14.46
N THR A 39 -15.88 -8.84 -13.57
CA THR A 39 -14.81 -9.80 -13.87
C THR A 39 -15.30 -11.23 -13.67
N SER A 40 -15.25 -12.08 -14.68
CA SER A 40 -15.60 -13.51 -14.55
C SER A 40 -14.39 -14.39 -14.29
N VAL A 41 -14.60 -15.57 -13.68
CA VAL A 41 -13.55 -16.61 -13.54
C VAL A 41 -13.02 -17.06 -14.92
N ARG A 42 -13.87 -17.07 -15.93
CA ARG A 42 -13.47 -17.44 -17.30
C ARG A 42 -12.49 -16.41 -17.89
N ASP A 43 -12.72 -15.11 -17.68
CA ASP A 43 -11.82 -14.06 -18.15
C ASP A 43 -10.46 -14.18 -17.46
N ILE A 44 -10.45 -14.40 -16.14
CA ILE A 44 -9.22 -14.58 -15.37
C ILE A 44 -8.42 -15.77 -15.85
N THR A 45 -9.08 -16.93 -16.04
CA THR A 45 -8.40 -18.16 -16.46
C THR A 45 -7.90 -18.08 -17.90
N ALA A 46 -8.64 -17.42 -18.80
CA ALA A 46 -8.19 -17.14 -20.15
C ALA A 46 -6.93 -16.25 -20.15
N ALA A 47 -6.94 -15.16 -19.38
CA ALA A 47 -5.80 -14.24 -19.27
C ALA A 47 -4.56 -14.89 -18.60
N ALA A 48 -4.78 -15.88 -17.71
CA ALA A 48 -3.72 -16.63 -17.03
C ALA A 48 -3.23 -17.87 -17.80
N SER A 49 -3.78 -18.15 -18.99
CA SER A 49 -3.56 -19.42 -19.72
C SER A 49 -3.76 -20.64 -18.80
N SER A 50 -4.92 -20.69 -18.13
CA SER A 50 -5.28 -21.70 -17.14
C SER A 50 -6.74 -22.15 -17.32
N ASN A 51 -7.25 -22.96 -16.43
CA ASN A 51 -8.63 -23.45 -16.46
C ASN A 51 -9.40 -23.11 -15.17
N ILE A 52 -10.72 -23.22 -15.23
CA ILE A 52 -11.61 -22.91 -14.09
C ILE A 52 -11.31 -23.79 -12.87
N ALA A 53 -10.94 -25.06 -13.08
CA ALA A 53 -10.61 -25.97 -12.00
C ALA A 53 -9.40 -25.47 -11.18
N ALA A 54 -8.43 -24.80 -11.82
CA ALA A 54 -7.28 -24.22 -11.13
C ALA A 54 -7.67 -23.10 -10.16
N VAL A 55 -8.65 -22.26 -10.50
CA VAL A 55 -9.14 -21.23 -9.57
C VAL A 55 -9.80 -21.87 -8.34
N ASN A 56 -10.63 -22.89 -8.56
CA ASN A 56 -11.26 -23.62 -7.46
C ASN A 56 -10.22 -24.36 -6.60
N TYR A 57 -9.23 -24.98 -7.23
CA TYR A 57 -8.17 -25.71 -6.54
C TYR A 57 -7.30 -24.79 -5.67
N HIS A 58 -6.82 -23.68 -6.24
CA HIS A 58 -5.89 -22.79 -5.55
C HIS A 58 -6.54 -21.80 -4.58
N PHE A 59 -7.80 -21.41 -4.84
CA PHE A 59 -8.45 -20.32 -4.11
C PHE A 59 -9.84 -20.67 -3.58
N GLY A 60 -10.46 -21.76 -4.00
CA GLY A 60 -11.82 -22.10 -3.61
C GLY A 60 -12.91 -21.24 -4.28
N GLY A 61 -12.54 -20.39 -5.24
CA GLY A 61 -13.47 -19.55 -6.01
C GLY A 61 -13.05 -18.10 -6.17
N LYS A 62 -13.88 -17.32 -6.89
CA LYS A 62 -13.61 -15.93 -7.29
C LYS A 62 -13.44 -15.00 -6.09
N HIS A 63 -14.27 -15.14 -5.05
CA HIS A 63 -14.25 -14.25 -3.89
C HIS A 63 -12.95 -14.40 -3.10
N ASN A 64 -12.52 -15.64 -2.84
CA ASN A 64 -11.25 -15.89 -2.17
C ASN A 64 -10.04 -15.46 -3.02
N LEU A 65 -10.14 -15.62 -4.35
CA LEU A 65 -9.10 -15.10 -5.25
C LEU A 65 -9.00 -13.56 -5.15
N TYR A 66 -10.13 -12.86 -5.08
CA TYR A 66 -10.15 -11.41 -4.86
C TYR A 66 -9.50 -11.03 -3.52
N HIS A 67 -9.83 -11.76 -2.44
CA HIS A 67 -9.20 -11.57 -1.13
C HIS A 67 -7.67 -11.75 -1.19
N GLU A 68 -7.20 -12.79 -1.88
CA GLU A 68 -5.76 -13.06 -2.02
C GLU A 68 -5.03 -11.97 -2.81
N VAL A 69 -5.64 -11.49 -3.90
CA VAL A 69 -5.10 -10.37 -4.68
C VAL A 69 -4.96 -9.13 -3.78
N PHE A 70 -6.01 -8.81 -3.06
CA PHE A 70 -6.03 -7.64 -2.18
C PHE A 70 -5.01 -7.78 -1.06
N ARG A 71 -4.99 -8.94 -0.37
CA ARG A 71 -4.05 -9.23 0.70
C ARG A 71 -2.59 -9.12 0.25
N ARG A 72 -2.25 -9.69 -0.92
CA ARG A 72 -0.90 -9.61 -1.50
C ARG A 72 -0.46 -8.16 -1.72
N ARG A 73 -1.33 -7.34 -2.30
CA ARG A 73 -1.02 -5.93 -2.56
C ARG A 73 -0.93 -5.08 -1.30
N MET A 74 -1.84 -5.31 -0.37
CA MET A 74 -1.85 -4.59 0.90
C MET A 74 -0.64 -4.97 1.76
N ALA A 75 -0.24 -6.24 1.79
CA ALA A 75 0.97 -6.67 2.48
C ALA A 75 2.23 -5.99 1.90
N ALA A 76 2.40 -5.98 0.58
CA ALA A 76 3.52 -5.31 -0.07
C ALA A 76 3.59 -3.82 0.28
N MET A 77 2.44 -3.12 0.25
CA MET A 77 2.35 -1.71 0.60
C MET A 77 2.66 -1.46 2.08
N ARG A 78 2.13 -2.28 2.99
CA ARG A 78 2.43 -2.25 4.42
C ARG A 78 3.92 -2.42 4.66
N ASP A 79 4.51 -3.48 4.10
CA ASP A 79 5.91 -3.84 4.32
C ASP A 79 6.86 -2.77 3.77
N GLN A 80 6.55 -2.18 2.62
CA GLN A 80 7.31 -1.04 2.07
C GLN A 80 7.27 0.17 3.01
N ARG A 81 6.10 0.52 3.56
CA ARG A 81 5.96 1.64 4.49
C ARG A 81 6.71 1.40 5.79
N ILE A 82 6.60 0.20 6.35
CA ILE A 82 7.34 -0.18 7.57
C ILE A 82 8.85 -0.19 7.30
N ALA A 83 9.30 -0.73 6.18
CA ALA A 83 10.70 -0.74 5.79
C ALA A 83 11.27 0.68 5.67
N SER A 84 10.52 1.62 5.05
CA SER A 84 10.96 3.02 4.94
C SER A 84 11.19 3.70 6.29
N ILE A 85 10.31 3.43 7.26
CA ILE A 85 10.45 3.92 8.65
C ILE A 85 11.71 3.33 9.30
N ARG A 86 11.93 2.02 9.16
CA ARG A 86 13.06 1.31 9.78
C ARG A 86 14.41 1.70 9.20
N GLN A 87 14.49 1.96 7.90
CA GLN A 87 15.74 2.38 7.24
C GLN A 87 16.29 3.70 7.81
N VAL A 88 15.40 4.65 8.10
CA VAL A 88 15.82 5.93 8.71
C VAL A 88 16.31 5.74 10.15
N GLN A 89 15.75 4.77 10.88
CA GLN A 89 16.18 4.48 12.26
C GLN A 89 17.62 3.93 12.35
N GLY A 90 18.19 3.42 11.25
CA GLY A 90 19.60 2.98 11.16
C GLY A 90 20.61 4.10 10.88
N GLY A 91 20.14 5.33 10.58
CA GLY A 91 20.97 6.49 10.22
C GLY A 91 20.77 7.70 11.14
N ALA A 92 20.75 8.91 10.58
CA ALA A 92 20.49 10.14 11.33
C ALA A 92 19.02 10.16 11.81
N ASN A 93 18.82 9.74 13.06
CA ASN A 93 17.51 9.61 13.72
C ASN A 93 16.89 10.98 14.01
N SER A 94 16.24 11.59 13.03
CA SER A 94 15.47 12.80 13.24
C SER A 94 13.99 12.56 13.00
N LEU A 95 13.14 13.28 13.70
CA LEU A 95 11.69 13.23 13.52
C LEU A 95 11.31 13.55 12.06
N GLU A 96 11.93 14.57 11.48
CA GLU A 96 11.71 14.94 10.08
C GLU A 96 12.11 13.83 9.12
N GLY A 97 13.22 13.14 9.38
CA GLY A 97 13.67 12.01 8.57
C GLY A 97 12.67 10.86 8.56
N VAL A 98 12.16 10.48 9.74
CA VAL A 98 11.12 9.44 9.88
C VAL A 98 9.84 9.84 9.12
N LEU A 99 9.38 11.06 9.33
CA LEU A 99 8.15 11.56 8.69
C LEU A 99 8.31 11.69 7.16
N TYR A 100 9.48 12.13 6.69
CA TYR A 100 9.76 12.25 5.26
C TYR A 100 9.79 10.89 4.56
N ALA A 101 10.48 9.92 5.14
CA ALA A 101 10.55 8.56 4.60
C ALA A 101 9.16 7.92 4.54
N PHE A 102 8.38 8.04 5.60
CA PHE A 102 7.01 7.53 5.64
C PHE A 102 6.10 8.24 4.62
N ALA A 103 6.11 9.56 4.56
CA ALA A 103 5.27 10.33 3.65
C ALA A 103 5.60 10.02 2.18
N THR A 104 6.90 9.90 1.85
CA THR A 104 7.36 9.50 0.53
C THR A 104 6.87 8.11 0.17
N ALA A 105 7.10 7.11 1.03
CA ALA A 105 6.64 5.73 0.80
C ALA A 105 5.10 5.62 0.73
N PHE A 106 4.38 6.52 1.39
CA PHE A 106 2.92 6.58 1.34
C PHE A 106 2.41 7.12 -0.01
N LEU A 107 3.03 8.18 -0.53
CA LEU A 107 2.57 8.90 -1.72
C LEU A 107 3.23 8.44 -3.02
N GLN A 108 4.43 7.85 -2.97
CA GLN A 108 5.18 7.41 -4.16
C GLN A 108 4.38 6.50 -5.10
N PRO A 109 3.63 5.48 -4.60
CA PRO A 109 2.84 4.63 -5.48
C PRO A 109 1.76 5.38 -6.28
N LEU A 110 1.35 6.58 -5.83
CA LEU A 110 0.33 7.38 -6.49
C LEU A 110 0.88 8.17 -7.68
N VAL A 111 2.18 8.38 -7.71
CA VAL A 111 2.89 9.14 -8.78
C VAL A 111 3.53 8.19 -9.77
N ASP A 112 3.84 6.96 -9.34
CA ASP A 112 4.36 5.91 -10.19
C ASP A 112 3.24 5.37 -11.10
N ARG A 113 3.35 5.67 -12.40
CA ARG A 113 2.36 5.31 -13.40
C ARG A 113 2.33 3.81 -13.74
N SER A 114 3.32 3.02 -13.34
CA SER A 114 3.44 1.61 -13.72
C SER A 114 2.70 0.66 -12.78
N SER A 115 3.14 0.53 -11.54
CA SER A 115 2.56 -0.42 -10.56
C SER A 115 1.57 0.22 -9.59
N GLY A 116 1.73 1.53 -9.34
CA GLY A 116 0.86 2.27 -8.42
C GLY A 116 -0.57 2.43 -8.93
N ARG A 117 -0.77 2.52 -10.25
CA ARG A 117 -2.10 2.70 -10.85
C ARG A 117 -3.05 1.55 -10.53
N LEU A 118 -2.63 0.31 -10.70
CA LEU A 118 -3.47 -0.86 -10.41
C LEU A 118 -3.88 -0.92 -8.95
N LEU A 119 -2.96 -0.61 -8.03
CA LEU A 119 -3.24 -0.57 -6.60
C LEU A 119 -4.29 0.49 -6.27
N ILE A 120 -4.17 1.68 -6.85
CA ILE A 120 -5.12 2.78 -6.62
C ILE A 120 -6.50 2.44 -7.16
N GLU A 121 -6.57 1.87 -8.35
CA GLU A 121 -7.83 1.42 -8.96
C GLU A 121 -8.49 0.36 -8.09
N LEU A 122 -7.73 -0.64 -7.62
CA LEU A 122 -8.23 -1.70 -6.76
C LEU A 122 -8.77 -1.16 -5.43
N ILE A 123 -8.01 -0.29 -4.75
CA ILE A 123 -8.47 0.36 -3.50
C ILE A 123 -9.70 1.22 -3.74
N SER A 124 -9.74 1.95 -4.86
CA SER A 124 -10.86 2.83 -5.18
C SER A 124 -12.15 2.06 -5.39
N ARG A 125 -12.06 0.94 -6.08
CA ARG A 125 -13.21 0.06 -6.30
C ARG A 125 -13.68 -0.59 -5.01
N GLU A 126 -12.77 -1.05 -4.18
CA GLU A 126 -13.11 -1.59 -2.86
C GLU A 126 -13.77 -0.56 -1.94
N MET A 127 -13.40 0.72 -2.04
CA MET A 127 -14.07 1.80 -1.29
C MET A 127 -15.48 2.13 -1.80
N LEU A 128 -15.76 1.89 -3.09
CA LEU A 128 -17.07 2.15 -3.71
C LEU A 128 -18.00 0.95 -3.59
N ASP A 129 -17.48 -0.25 -3.72
CA ASP A 129 -18.20 -1.53 -3.67
C ASP A 129 -17.41 -2.53 -2.84
N PRO A 130 -17.50 -2.46 -1.48
CA PRO A 130 -16.70 -3.28 -0.58
C PRO A 130 -17.01 -4.77 -0.71
N GLN A 131 -15.99 -5.56 -1.01
CA GLN A 131 -16.04 -7.03 -1.06
C GLN A 131 -15.29 -7.67 0.12
N LEU A 132 -14.50 -6.87 0.86
CA LEU A 132 -13.66 -7.33 1.96
C LEU A 132 -14.23 -6.88 3.32
N PRO A 133 -14.10 -7.70 4.36
CA PRO A 133 -14.38 -7.25 5.72
C PRO A 133 -13.48 -6.07 6.08
N ARG A 134 -14.07 -4.95 6.47
CA ARG A 134 -13.35 -3.72 6.83
C ARG A 134 -12.34 -3.95 7.96
N GLU A 135 -12.69 -4.81 8.90
CA GLU A 135 -11.88 -5.19 10.05
C GLU A 135 -10.57 -5.84 9.62
N LEU A 136 -10.59 -6.65 8.56
CA LEU A 136 -9.40 -7.30 8.01
C LEU A 136 -8.40 -6.28 7.46
N PHE A 137 -8.89 -5.29 6.69
CA PHE A 137 -8.04 -4.21 6.17
C PHE A 137 -7.41 -3.38 7.30
N LEU A 138 -8.20 -3.06 8.32
CA LEU A 138 -7.71 -2.31 9.47
C LEU A 138 -6.66 -3.09 10.26
N ALA A 139 -6.89 -4.39 10.50
CA ALA A 139 -5.98 -5.23 11.28
C ALA A 139 -4.68 -5.58 10.52
N GLU A 140 -4.76 -5.90 9.24
CA GLU A 140 -3.60 -6.39 8.49
C GLU A 140 -2.73 -5.28 7.88
N VAL A 141 -3.30 -4.11 7.64
CA VAL A 141 -2.61 -3.03 6.90
C VAL A 141 -2.47 -1.76 7.73
N VAL A 142 -3.60 -1.22 8.19
CA VAL A 142 -3.61 0.11 8.82
C VAL A 142 -2.94 0.07 10.18
N GLY A 143 -3.35 -0.87 11.04
CA GLY A 143 -2.83 -1.01 12.41
C GLY A 143 -1.32 -1.15 12.46
N PRO A 144 -0.71 -2.16 11.79
CA PRO A 144 0.73 -2.38 11.84
C PRO A 144 1.56 -1.19 11.34
N VAL A 145 1.09 -0.46 10.31
CA VAL A 145 1.78 0.74 9.82
C VAL A 145 1.67 1.89 10.82
N GLN A 146 0.51 2.10 11.40
CA GLN A 146 0.30 3.16 12.40
C GLN A 146 1.10 2.89 13.68
N GLU A 147 1.17 1.65 14.13
CA GLU A 147 1.98 1.26 15.29
C GLU A 147 3.46 1.48 15.02
N ALA A 148 3.99 1.02 13.88
CA ALA A 148 5.38 1.23 13.51
C ALA A 148 5.75 2.72 13.43
N LEU A 149 4.86 3.56 12.89
CA LEU A 149 5.09 5.00 12.85
C LEU A 149 5.02 5.63 14.25
N ALA A 150 4.07 5.22 15.09
CA ALA A 150 3.95 5.70 16.47
C ALA A 150 5.19 5.39 17.29
N GLU A 151 5.69 4.15 17.23
CA GLU A 151 6.93 3.73 17.88
C GLU A 151 8.13 4.55 17.39
N ALA A 152 8.21 4.77 16.07
CA ALA A 152 9.32 5.52 15.48
C ALA A 152 9.33 6.98 15.94
N ILE A 153 8.18 7.68 15.96
CA ILE A 153 8.12 9.08 16.41
C ILE A 153 8.34 9.22 17.91
N ILE A 154 7.90 8.26 18.74
CA ILE A 154 8.19 8.23 20.18
C ILE A 154 9.69 8.13 20.40
N LYS A 155 10.36 7.22 19.69
CA LYS A 155 11.80 6.98 19.84
C LYS A 155 12.65 8.22 19.55
N VAL A 156 12.22 9.08 18.61
CA VAL A 156 12.96 10.26 18.19
C VAL A 156 12.45 11.57 18.79
N THR A 157 11.41 11.51 19.67
CA THR A 157 10.79 12.67 20.30
C THR A 157 10.71 12.48 21.81
N PRO A 158 11.74 12.88 22.57
CA PRO A 158 11.72 12.77 24.04
C PRO A 158 10.49 13.44 24.65
N GLY A 159 9.85 12.75 25.60
CA GLY A 159 8.67 13.24 26.28
C GLY A 159 7.34 13.04 25.53
N LEU A 160 7.34 12.40 24.37
CA LEU A 160 6.11 12.02 23.65
C LEU A 160 5.58 10.69 24.18
N ASP A 161 4.40 10.71 24.82
CA ASP A 161 3.72 9.52 25.29
C ASP A 161 2.95 8.79 24.18
N ALA A 162 2.63 7.50 24.39
CA ALA A 162 1.96 6.64 23.41
C ALA A 162 0.57 7.15 22.97
N GLY A 163 -0.22 7.71 23.90
CA GLY A 163 -1.54 8.27 23.58
C GLY A 163 -1.47 9.43 22.60
N PRO A 164 -0.77 10.52 22.92
CA PRO A 164 -0.53 11.62 21.99
C PRO A 164 0.13 11.18 20.70
N ALA A 165 1.09 10.24 20.71
CA ALA A 165 1.73 9.73 19.51
C ALA A 165 0.73 9.12 18.53
N LYS A 166 -0.22 8.30 19.01
CA LYS A 166 -1.27 7.70 18.17
C LYS A 166 -2.15 8.77 17.50
N LEU A 167 -2.53 9.82 18.24
CA LEU A 167 -3.30 10.94 17.68
C LEU A 167 -2.50 11.72 16.63
N CYS A 168 -1.21 11.94 16.87
CA CYS A 168 -0.31 12.53 15.87
C CYS A 168 -0.27 11.69 14.60
N VAL A 169 -0.15 10.36 14.71
CA VAL A 169 -0.14 9.44 13.55
C VAL A 169 -1.44 9.55 12.76
N VAL A 170 -2.60 9.56 13.42
CA VAL A 170 -3.91 9.75 12.75
C VAL A 170 -3.93 11.07 11.98
N SER A 171 -3.45 12.15 12.56
CA SER A 171 -3.39 13.47 11.91
C SER A 171 -2.45 13.49 10.70
N ILE A 172 -1.27 12.86 10.82
CA ILE A 172 -0.28 12.74 9.73
C ILE A 172 -0.88 11.93 8.57
N VAL A 173 -1.46 10.77 8.87
CA VAL A 173 -2.08 9.91 7.86
C VAL A 173 -3.26 10.62 7.19
N GLY A 174 -4.06 11.37 7.94
CA GLY A 174 -5.16 12.19 7.40
C GLY A 174 -4.69 13.21 6.36
N GLN A 175 -3.59 13.91 6.61
CA GLN A 175 -2.99 14.84 5.65
C GLN A 175 -2.51 14.12 4.39
N LEU A 176 -1.85 12.97 4.54
CA LEU A 176 -1.37 12.17 3.41
C LEU A 176 -2.52 11.60 2.57
N LEU A 177 -3.60 11.15 3.21
CA LEU A 177 -4.81 10.69 2.53
C LEU A 177 -5.48 11.81 1.74
N GLN A 178 -5.50 13.03 2.27
CA GLN A 178 -6.04 14.19 1.57
C GLN A 178 -5.24 14.50 0.29
N VAL A 179 -3.90 14.46 0.36
CA VAL A 179 -3.04 14.63 -0.82
C VAL A 179 -3.25 13.48 -1.80
N ALA A 180 -3.27 12.24 -1.31
CA ALA A 180 -3.50 11.05 -2.11
C ALA A 180 -4.83 11.14 -2.89
N HIS A 181 -5.90 11.57 -2.23
CA HIS A 181 -7.22 11.74 -2.83
C HIS A 181 -7.21 12.76 -3.98
N ARG A 182 -6.54 13.91 -3.80
CA ARG A 182 -6.41 14.95 -4.83
C ARG A 182 -5.58 14.49 -6.02
N LEU A 183 -4.42 13.87 -5.77
CA LEU A 183 -3.57 13.32 -6.83
C LEU A 183 -4.32 12.31 -7.70
N ARG A 184 -5.16 11.47 -7.09
CA ARG A 184 -5.97 10.48 -7.79
C ARG A 184 -7.03 11.09 -8.70
N ARG A 185 -7.70 12.16 -8.25
CA ARG A 185 -8.78 12.81 -9.02
C ARG A 185 -8.28 13.73 -10.12
N GLY A 186 -6.97 13.99 -10.19
CA GLY A 186 -6.44 15.02 -11.07
C GLY A 186 -6.89 16.43 -10.68
N GLU A 187 -7.47 16.58 -9.49
CA GLU A 187 -7.88 17.85 -8.90
C GLU A 187 -6.64 18.57 -8.34
N LEU A 188 -5.81 19.01 -9.26
CA LEU A 188 -4.51 19.61 -8.91
C LEU A 188 -4.63 21.04 -8.40
N ALA A 189 -5.76 21.70 -8.63
CA ALA A 189 -5.95 23.07 -8.13
C ALA A 189 -6.70 23.07 -6.79
N PRO A 190 -6.15 23.71 -5.75
CA PRO A 190 -6.92 24.08 -4.56
C PRO A 190 -8.10 24.98 -4.93
N ALA A 191 -9.14 25.01 -4.11
CA ALA A 191 -10.30 25.89 -4.32
C ALA A 191 -9.97 27.37 -4.45
N TRP A 192 -8.77 27.81 -4.02
CA TRP A 192 -8.26 29.16 -4.15
C TRP A 192 -7.38 29.41 -5.40
N GLY A 193 -7.41 28.50 -6.38
CA GLY A 193 -6.85 28.74 -7.72
C GLY A 193 -5.32 28.64 -7.86
N ALA A 194 -4.59 28.22 -6.83
CA ALA A 194 -3.14 28.01 -6.93
C ALA A 194 -2.82 26.64 -7.54
N GLU A 195 -1.76 26.55 -8.36
CA GLU A 195 -1.21 25.27 -8.79
C GLU A 195 -0.69 24.48 -7.58
N LEU A 196 -0.90 23.15 -7.59
CA LEU A 196 -0.29 22.30 -6.57
C LEU A 196 1.23 22.28 -6.74
N PRO A 197 1.98 22.45 -5.65
CA PRO A 197 3.43 22.31 -5.68
C PRO A 197 3.84 20.89 -6.12
N PRO A 198 5.08 20.71 -6.58
CA PRO A 198 5.65 19.38 -6.81
C PRO A 198 5.54 18.49 -5.57
N LEU A 199 5.41 17.16 -5.80
CA LEU A 199 5.27 16.21 -4.69
C LEU A 199 6.32 16.36 -3.58
N PRO A 200 7.62 16.60 -3.87
CA PRO A 200 8.62 16.81 -2.81
C PRO A 200 8.30 18.02 -1.91
N ASP A 201 7.77 19.09 -2.48
CA ASP A 201 7.43 20.30 -1.73
C ASP A 201 6.20 20.08 -0.83
N MET A 202 5.19 19.35 -1.35
CA MET A 202 4.03 18.94 -0.56
C MET A 202 4.43 18.02 0.60
N VAL A 203 5.30 17.05 0.35
CA VAL A 203 5.86 16.18 1.39
C VAL A 203 6.63 17.01 2.41
N GLY A 204 7.50 17.90 1.95
CA GLY A 204 8.27 18.80 2.82
C GLY A 204 7.38 19.67 3.71
N GLN A 205 6.28 20.18 3.18
CA GLN A 205 5.32 20.98 3.97
C GLN A 205 4.61 20.15 5.03
N ILE A 206 4.12 18.95 4.66
CA ILE A 206 3.48 18.03 5.61
C ILE A 206 4.46 17.65 6.73
N VAL A 207 5.71 17.35 6.37
CA VAL A 207 6.75 16.99 7.35
C VAL A 207 7.01 18.12 8.32
N ARG A 208 7.22 19.36 7.85
CA ARG A 208 7.45 20.52 8.72
C ARG A 208 6.28 20.76 9.67
N PHE A 209 5.06 20.77 9.14
CA PHE A 209 3.84 20.99 9.92
C PHE A 209 3.65 19.88 10.97
N SER A 210 3.78 18.62 10.55
CA SER A 210 3.61 17.47 11.42
C SER A 210 4.70 17.37 12.49
N ALA A 211 5.96 17.65 12.15
CA ALA A 211 7.05 17.64 13.13
C ALA A 211 6.86 18.72 14.21
N ALA A 212 6.41 19.91 13.84
CA ALA A 212 6.07 20.95 14.81
C ALA A 212 4.92 20.49 15.73
N GLY A 213 3.86 19.90 15.18
CA GLY A 213 2.73 19.36 15.93
C GLY A 213 3.14 18.25 16.90
N VAL A 214 3.94 17.29 16.44
CA VAL A 214 4.45 16.19 17.28
C VAL A 214 5.27 16.74 18.46
N ARG A 215 6.19 17.68 18.22
CA ARG A 215 6.96 18.31 19.30
C ARG A 215 6.10 19.08 20.29
N ALA A 216 5.02 19.71 19.82
CA ALA A 216 4.09 20.40 20.68
C ALA A 216 3.28 19.45 21.59
N CYS A 217 3.10 18.21 21.17
CA CYS A 217 2.43 17.16 21.96
C CYS A 217 3.35 16.46 22.96
N ALA A 218 4.67 16.61 22.84
CA ALA A 218 5.61 16.08 23.82
C ALA A 218 5.54 16.88 25.12
N ARG A 219 5.56 16.17 26.27
CA ARG A 219 5.61 16.85 27.55
C ARG A 219 6.95 17.57 27.68
N LYS A 220 6.91 18.84 28.08
CA LYS A 220 8.14 19.53 28.46
C LYS A 220 8.67 18.83 29.71
N THR A 221 9.80 18.15 29.58
CA THR A 221 10.56 17.69 30.76
C THR A 221 10.91 18.93 31.59
N ARG A 222 10.32 19.02 32.78
CA ARG A 222 10.66 20.08 33.76
C ARG A 222 12.00 19.80 34.37
#